data_92ab19940b8b81c784562e0dde1072a6
#
_entry.id   92ab19940b8b81c784562e0dde1072a6
#
_cell.length_a   1.000
_cell.length_b   1.000
_cell.length_c   1.000
_cell.angle_alpha   90.00
_cell.angle_beta   90.00
_cell.angle_gamma   90.00
#
_symmetry.space_group_name_H-M   'P 1'
#
loop_
_entity.id
_entity.type
_entity.pdbx_description
1 polymer ?
#
loop_
_entity_poly.entity_id
_entity_poly.type
_entity_poly.pdbx_seq_one_letter_code
_entity_poly.pdbx_strand_id
1 'polypeptide(L)'
;AKFFQKGDFRSGYYRDQTFVLAAEMGTGEQLFAQLYADADLGREPFSGGRQMNNFFATPFIDGTGEWLTLTNTKNSSSDIAPTAGQMPRALGLAHASRIFRELKELHSLSHLSQHGNEVCFATIGDASTSEGHFWETINAAAVLQVPLAVFVWDDGYGISVPKQFQTAKGSISAALEGMKRTEEESGIQIYKVKGWDYAGMCEAFEEGIGLAREKHIPVLFHVEEVTQPQGHSTSGSHERYKSSERLEWEKEWDGLVKMKEWLLSNGLASASELEEIAIRAKEGAKASRDSAWKEYLEPLRQLSNHAVALLKETTAVVAHKQDELNELVNELEGTRSPLRRDILRILYRAIQLCDDTEKASSLKEFYQNLKLEGQRIYSSYLYDEGPKSALKVQAVAPQFLE
;
A
#
# COMPACT_ATOMS: atom_id res chain seq x y z
N ALA A 1 4.36 10.99 -9.14
CA ALA A 1 3.18 10.60 -9.93
C ALA A 1 3.23 11.14 -11.36
N LYS A 2 3.56 12.44 -11.59
CA LYS A 2 3.55 13.08 -12.93
C LYS A 2 4.35 12.29 -13.99
N PHE A 3 5.47 11.69 -13.64
CA PHE A 3 6.38 10.97 -14.54
C PHE A 3 6.24 9.44 -14.47
N PHE A 4 5.31 8.94 -13.67
CA PHE A 4 5.01 7.52 -13.52
C PHE A 4 4.04 7.09 -14.61
N GLN A 5 4.47 6.19 -15.49
CA GLN A 5 3.76 5.76 -16.70
C GLN A 5 3.15 4.37 -16.53
N LYS A 6 2.28 3.99 -17.46
CA LYS A 6 1.84 2.60 -17.58
C LYS A 6 3.04 1.71 -17.92
N GLY A 7 3.11 0.55 -17.30
CA GLY A 7 4.26 -0.35 -17.35
C GLY A 7 5.25 -0.15 -16.21
N ASP A 8 5.39 1.07 -15.67
CA ASP A 8 6.28 1.34 -14.56
C ASP A 8 5.85 0.60 -13.29
N PHE A 9 6.82 0.38 -12.40
CA PHE A 9 6.62 -0.28 -11.11
C PHE A 9 6.94 0.66 -9.97
N ARG A 10 6.07 0.68 -8.98
CA ARG A 10 6.35 1.22 -7.67
C ARG A 10 6.82 0.08 -6.74
N SER A 11 7.88 0.32 -5.97
CA SER A 11 8.29 -0.50 -4.83
C SER A 11 8.52 0.44 -3.64
N GLY A 12 7.52 0.56 -2.79
CA GLY A 12 7.46 1.62 -1.80
C GLY A 12 7.12 1.14 -0.40
N TYR A 13 6.57 2.03 0.40
CA TYR A 13 6.24 1.79 1.79
C TYR A 13 4.99 2.55 2.23
N TYR A 14 4.56 2.35 3.46
CA TYR A 14 3.26 2.80 4.00
C TYR A 14 2.99 4.32 3.97
N ARG A 15 3.96 5.18 3.60
CA ARG A 15 3.74 6.63 3.45
C ARG A 15 3.38 7.07 2.03
N ASP A 16 3.21 6.14 1.11
CA ASP A 16 2.96 6.42 -0.31
C ASP A 16 1.49 6.68 -0.66
N GLN A 17 0.60 6.93 0.32
CA GLN A 17 -0.82 7.20 0.03
C GLN A 17 -1.00 8.32 -1.00
N THR A 18 -0.26 9.43 -0.83
CA THR A 18 -0.32 10.56 -1.75
C THR A 18 0.15 10.18 -3.16
N PHE A 19 1.21 9.35 -3.24
CA PHE A 19 1.67 8.84 -4.53
C PHE A 19 0.59 7.97 -5.20
N VAL A 20 0.01 7.03 -4.47
CA VAL A 20 -1.01 6.10 -4.97
C VAL A 20 -2.24 6.86 -5.48
N LEU A 21 -2.73 7.84 -4.71
CA LEU A 21 -3.85 8.69 -5.11
C LEU A 21 -3.50 9.57 -6.33
N ALA A 22 -2.35 10.24 -6.31
CA ALA A 22 -1.93 11.13 -7.39
C ALA A 22 -1.55 10.38 -8.68
N ALA A 23 -1.15 9.12 -8.57
CA ALA A 23 -0.92 8.23 -9.71
C ALA A 23 -2.19 7.53 -10.20
N GLU A 24 -3.35 7.81 -9.58
CA GLU A 24 -4.64 7.19 -9.91
C GLU A 24 -4.61 5.65 -9.81
N MET A 25 -3.84 5.13 -8.88
CA MET A 25 -3.73 3.69 -8.61
C MET A 25 -4.78 3.22 -7.60
N GLY A 26 -5.45 4.14 -6.92
CA GLY A 26 -6.49 3.87 -5.95
C GLY A 26 -7.31 5.12 -5.62
N THR A 27 -8.42 4.91 -4.92
CA THR A 27 -9.35 5.97 -4.48
C THR A 27 -9.37 6.12 -2.96
N GLY A 28 -9.98 7.21 -2.48
CA GLY A 28 -10.17 7.42 -1.05
C GLY A 28 -10.99 6.30 -0.40
N GLU A 29 -12.06 5.83 -1.06
CA GLU A 29 -12.89 4.71 -0.60
C GLU A 29 -12.07 3.44 -0.42
N GLN A 30 -11.21 3.11 -1.39
CA GLN A 30 -10.36 1.92 -1.34
C GLN A 30 -9.33 1.97 -0.21
N LEU A 31 -8.76 3.15 0.08
CA LEU A 31 -7.88 3.34 1.23
C LEU A 31 -8.62 3.13 2.56
N PHE A 32 -9.85 3.61 2.68
CA PHE A 32 -10.67 3.37 3.86
C PHE A 32 -11.17 1.93 3.94
N ALA A 33 -11.51 1.28 2.82
CA ALA A 33 -11.84 -0.14 2.78
C ALA A 33 -10.67 -0.99 3.31
N GLN A 34 -9.42 -0.65 2.95
CA GLN A 34 -8.21 -1.28 3.50
C GLN A 34 -8.10 -1.06 5.01
N LEU A 35 -8.37 0.16 5.52
CA LEU A 35 -8.37 0.46 6.95
C LEU A 35 -9.39 -0.41 7.71
N TYR A 36 -10.52 -0.73 7.09
CA TYR A 36 -11.57 -1.58 7.67
C TYR A 36 -11.31 -3.08 7.44
N ALA A 37 -10.22 -3.44 6.79
CA ALA A 37 -9.88 -4.81 6.40
C ALA A 37 -11.00 -5.48 5.60
N ASP A 38 -11.56 -4.76 4.63
CA ASP A 38 -12.60 -5.30 3.74
C ASP A 38 -12.00 -6.38 2.84
N ALA A 39 -12.60 -7.57 2.88
CA ALA A 39 -12.11 -8.71 2.14
C ALA A 39 -12.60 -8.76 0.68
N ASP A 40 -13.43 -7.82 0.27
CA ASP A 40 -13.95 -7.70 -1.10
C ASP A 40 -12.93 -6.98 -1.99
N LEU A 41 -12.35 -7.68 -2.96
CA LEU A 41 -11.36 -7.13 -3.90
C LEU A 41 -11.91 -6.03 -4.81
N GLY A 42 -13.21 -5.92 -5.00
CA GLY A 42 -13.84 -4.82 -5.73
C GLY A 42 -13.76 -3.51 -4.93
N ARG A 43 -13.83 -3.59 -3.60
CA ARG A 43 -13.76 -2.46 -2.69
C ARG A 43 -12.34 -2.21 -2.14
N GLU A 44 -11.57 -3.28 -1.86
CA GLU A 44 -10.17 -3.20 -1.42
C GLU A 44 -9.26 -4.02 -2.35
N PRO A 45 -8.81 -3.43 -3.48
CA PRO A 45 -8.08 -4.16 -4.50
C PRO A 45 -6.60 -4.42 -4.17
N PHE A 46 -6.04 -3.78 -3.13
CA PHE A 46 -4.61 -3.87 -2.84
C PHE A 46 -4.22 -5.17 -2.13
N SER A 47 -5.11 -5.70 -1.28
CA SER A 47 -4.81 -6.87 -0.46
C SER A 47 -6.01 -7.73 -0.10
N GLY A 48 -7.24 -7.28 -0.37
CA GLY A 48 -8.46 -7.92 0.11
C GLY A 48 -8.49 -8.02 1.64
N GLY A 49 -8.11 -6.96 2.33
CA GLY A 49 -8.10 -6.87 3.79
C GLY A 49 -7.02 -7.71 4.49
N ARG A 50 -5.98 -8.17 3.79
CA ARG A 50 -4.97 -9.10 4.33
C ARG A 50 -3.65 -8.46 4.71
N GLN A 51 -3.42 -7.21 4.29
CA GLN A 51 -2.21 -6.46 4.60
C GLN A 51 -2.46 -5.42 5.69
N MET A 52 -1.38 -4.87 6.22
CA MET A 52 -1.46 -3.69 7.09
C MET A 52 -2.00 -2.51 6.30
N ASN A 53 -2.66 -1.60 6.99
CA ASN A 53 -3.15 -0.36 6.39
C ASN A 53 -2.02 0.42 5.70
N ASN A 54 -2.31 0.99 4.54
CA ASN A 54 -1.38 1.70 3.67
C ASN A 54 -0.26 0.83 3.05
N PHE A 55 -0.45 -0.48 3.00
CA PHE A 55 0.37 -1.38 2.22
C PHE A 55 -0.33 -1.65 0.89
N PHE A 56 0.35 -1.33 -0.19
CA PHE A 56 -0.21 -1.36 -1.52
C PHE A 56 0.39 -2.48 -2.35
N ALA A 57 -0.42 -3.06 -3.21
CA ALA A 57 -0.02 -4.01 -4.24
C ALA A 57 -0.96 -3.90 -5.44
N THR A 58 -0.49 -4.27 -6.61
CA THR A 58 -1.36 -4.52 -7.77
C THR A 58 -1.23 -5.98 -8.17
N PRO A 59 -2.30 -6.64 -8.64
CA PRO A 59 -2.21 -8.00 -9.13
C PRO A 59 -1.37 -8.07 -10.40
N PHE A 60 -0.50 -9.09 -10.52
CA PHE A 60 0.29 -9.38 -11.71
C PHE A 60 -0.25 -10.57 -12.49
N ILE A 61 -1.02 -11.41 -11.81
CA ILE A 61 -1.69 -12.59 -12.37
C ILE A 61 -3.19 -12.52 -12.09
N ASP A 62 -3.97 -13.18 -12.91
CA ASP A 62 -5.40 -13.40 -12.68
C ASP A 62 -5.68 -14.59 -11.76
N GLY A 63 -6.98 -14.90 -11.52
CA GLY A 63 -7.40 -16.01 -10.66
C GLY A 63 -7.06 -17.40 -11.21
N THR A 64 -6.61 -17.51 -12.45
CA THR A 64 -6.17 -18.76 -13.09
C THR A 64 -4.64 -18.93 -13.10
N GLY A 65 -3.91 -17.91 -12.60
CA GLY A 65 -2.45 -17.87 -12.59
C GLY A 65 -1.83 -17.39 -13.91
N GLU A 66 -2.62 -16.84 -14.83
CA GLU A 66 -2.10 -16.24 -16.07
C GLU A 66 -1.67 -14.78 -15.82
N TRP A 67 -0.60 -14.37 -16.52
CA TRP A 67 -0.09 -13.01 -16.41
C TRP A 67 -1.09 -11.99 -16.95
N LEU A 68 -1.31 -10.93 -16.19
CA LEU A 68 -2.02 -9.75 -16.66
C LEU A 68 -1.14 -8.93 -17.62
N THR A 69 -1.75 -8.01 -18.37
CA THR A 69 -1.01 -7.09 -19.25
C THR A 69 -0.47 -5.92 -18.42
N LEU A 70 0.70 -6.11 -17.81
CA LEU A 70 1.33 -5.14 -16.92
C LEU A 70 1.72 -3.83 -17.62
N THR A 71 1.95 -3.88 -18.94
CA THR A 71 2.27 -2.69 -19.76
C THR A 71 1.09 -1.73 -19.93
N ASN A 72 -0.14 -2.15 -19.64
CA ASN A 72 -1.35 -1.32 -19.71
C ASN A 72 -1.74 -0.68 -18.38
N THR A 73 -1.04 -1.03 -17.30
CA THR A 73 -1.35 -0.61 -15.93
C THR A 73 -0.15 0.08 -15.28
N LYS A 74 -0.41 0.90 -14.30
CA LYS A 74 0.57 1.37 -13.34
C LYS A 74 0.70 0.30 -12.25
N ASN A 75 1.91 -0.18 -11.99
CA ASN A 75 2.10 -1.37 -11.17
C ASN A 75 2.73 -1.05 -9.81
N SER A 76 2.34 -1.76 -8.79
CA SER A 76 2.99 -1.72 -7.47
C SER A 76 3.37 -3.13 -7.04
N SER A 77 4.64 -3.35 -6.71
CA SER A 77 5.00 -4.53 -5.95
C SER A 77 4.30 -4.48 -4.58
N SER A 78 4.05 -5.65 -3.99
CA SER A 78 3.44 -5.70 -2.65
C SER A 78 4.36 -5.03 -1.63
N ASP A 79 3.84 -4.07 -0.86
CA ASP A 79 4.59 -3.49 0.24
C ASP A 79 4.85 -4.51 1.34
N ILE A 80 5.95 -4.33 2.07
CA ILE A 80 6.37 -5.22 3.15
C ILE A 80 6.76 -4.41 4.39
N ALA A 81 6.63 -5.02 5.58
CA ALA A 81 6.91 -4.37 6.86
C ALA A 81 8.40 -4.18 7.18
N PRO A 82 9.34 -5.09 6.81
CA PRO A 82 10.75 -4.91 7.09
C PRO A 82 11.31 -3.61 6.51
N THR A 83 11.98 -2.82 7.35
CA THR A 83 12.58 -1.53 6.96
C THR A 83 13.56 -1.71 5.79
N ALA A 84 13.43 -0.89 4.75
CA ALA A 84 14.17 -0.97 3.49
C ALA A 84 14.03 -2.29 2.70
N GLY A 85 13.19 -3.24 3.13
CA GLY A 85 12.99 -4.52 2.44
C GLY A 85 12.44 -4.39 1.02
N GLN A 86 11.81 -3.26 0.67
CA GLN A 86 11.37 -2.96 -0.69
C GLN A 86 12.53 -2.70 -1.66
N MET A 87 13.71 -2.32 -1.17
CA MET A 87 14.84 -1.90 -2.01
C MET A 87 15.39 -3.02 -2.90
N PRO A 88 15.71 -4.23 -2.40
CA PRO A 88 16.15 -5.33 -3.26
C PRO A 88 15.11 -5.74 -4.30
N ARG A 89 13.82 -5.65 -3.98
CA ARG A 89 12.74 -5.92 -4.94
C ARG A 89 12.71 -4.86 -6.05
N ALA A 90 12.86 -3.58 -5.69
CA ALA A 90 12.97 -2.50 -6.66
C ALA A 90 14.13 -2.72 -7.64
N LEU A 91 15.29 -3.15 -7.12
CA LEU A 91 16.44 -3.53 -7.94
C LEU A 91 16.09 -4.67 -8.92
N GLY A 92 15.42 -5.72 -8.44
CA GLY A 92 15.02 -6.87 -9.27
C GLY A 92 14.08 -6.46 -10.40
N LEU A 93 13.09 -5.60 -10.12
CA LEU A 93 12.17 -5.08 -11.13
C LEU A 93 12.89 -4.20 -12.17
N ALA A 94 13.79 -3.33 -11.73
CA ALA A 94 14.61 -2.53 -12.63
C ALA A 94 15.56 -3.39 -13.48
N HIS A 95 16.13 -4.45 -12.88
CA HIS A 95 16.99 -5.39 -13.60
C HIS A 95 16.21 -6.20 -14.63
N ALA A 96 14.97 -6.60 -14.33
CA ALA A 96 14.10 -7.24 -15.32
C ALA A 96 13.88 -6.33 -16.54
N SER A 97 13.60 -5.03 -16.32
CA SER A 97 13.47 -4.07 -17.43
C SER A 97 14.74 -4.02 -18.30
N ARG A 98 15.93 -4.01 -17.68
CA ARG A 98 17.19 -4.08 -18.43
C ARG A 98 17.30 -5.37 -19.25
N ILE A 99 16.97 -6.53 -18.67
CA ILE A 99 16.99 -7.82 -19.37
C ILE A 99 16.05 -7.79 -20.58
N PHE A 100 14.84 -7.26 -20.44
CA PHE A 100 13.88 -7.09 -21.54
C PHE A 100 14.43 -6.18 -22.65
N ARG A 101 15.29 -5.21 -22.34
CA ARG A 101 15.93 -4.36 -23.33
C ARG A 101 17.05 -5.09 -24.09
N GLU A 102 17.86 -5.86 -23.38
CA GLU A 102 19.04 -6.53 -23.94
C GLU A 102 18.71 -7.80 -24.71
N LEU A 103 17.73 -8.60 -24.26
CA LEU A 103 17.37 -9.90 -24.83
C LEU A 103 16.18 -9.79 -25.78
N LYS A 104 16.46 -9.75 -27.07
CA LYS A 104 15.45 -9.58 -28.14
C LYS A 104 14.42 -10.72 -28.17
N GLU A 105 14.78 -11.92 -27.79
CA GLU A 105 13.90 -13.08 -27.67
C GLU A 105 12.76 -12.88 -26.68
N LEU A 106 12.90 -11.98 -25.70
CA LEU A 106 11.85 -11.61 -24.74
C LEU A 106 10.88 -10.56 -25.29
N HIS A 107 11.17 -9.94 -26.43
CA HIS A 107 10.30 -8.87 -26.98
C HIS A 107 8.91 -9.37 -27.40
N SER A 108 8.73 -10.68 -27.56
CA SER A 108 7.41 -11.30 -27.78
C SER A 108 6.51 -11.23 -26.53
N LEU A 109 7.07 -11.02 -25.33
CA LEU A 109 6.34 -10.90 -24.07
C LEU A 109 5.89 -9.45 -23.81
N SER A 110 5.26 -8.83 -24.81
CA SER A 110 4.84 -7.42 -24.78
C SER A 110 3.82 -7.09 -23.69
N HIS A 111 3.13 -8.08 -23.13
CA HIS A 111 2.24 -7.91 -21.98
C HIS A 111 3.02 -7.69 -20.66
N LEU A 112 4.29 -8.05 -20.57
CA LEU A 112 5.14 -7.87 -19.41
C LEU A 112 6.03 -6.63 -19.49
N SER A 113 6.54 -6.30 -20.69
CA SER A 113 7.45 -5.16 -20.89
C SER A 113 7.33 -4.56 -22.26
N GLN A 114 7.47 -3.23 -22.37
CA GLN A 114 7.63 -2.49 -23.61
C GLN A 114 9.13 -2.38 -23.96
N HIS A 115 9.75 -3.53 -24.19
CA HIS A 115 11.16 -3.66 -24.55
C HIS A 115 12.12 -2.99 -23.56
N GLY A 116 11.80 -3.09 -22.25
CA GLY A 116 12.63 -2.54 -21.19
C GLY A 116 12.54 -1.01 -21.05
N ASN A 117 11.40 -0.43 -21.36
CA ASN A 117 11.15 1.01 -21.19
C ASN A 117 10.67 1.38 -19.78
N GLU A 118 10.35 0.39 -18.96
CA GLU A 118 9.80 0.57 -17.62
C GLU A 118 10.87 1.03 -16.63
N VAL A 119 10.50 1.97 -15.76
CA VAL A 119 11.32 2.43 -14.62
C VAL A 119 10.73 1.88 -13.33
N CYS A 120 11.58 1.44 -12.41
CA CYS A 120 11.14 1.13 -11.06
C CYS A 120 11.34 2.33 -10.13
N PHE A 121 10.25 2.80 -9.54
CA PHE A 121 10.21 3.89 -8.58
C PHE A 121 10.27 3.32 -7.16
N ALA A 122 11.38 3.54 -6.47
CA ALA A 122 11.55 3.12 -5.09
C ALA A 122 11.45 4.32 -4.15
N THR A 123 10.60 4.24 -3.13
CA THR A 123 10.45 5.29 -2.11
C THR A 123 10.93 4.79 -0.76
N ILE A 124 11.63 5.65 -0.02
CA ILE A 124 12.21 5.31 1.28
C ILE A 124 12.39 6.58 2.14
N GLY A 125 12.24 6.45 3.46
CA GLY A 125 12.59 7.54 4.39
C GLY A 125 14.11 7.60 4.66
N ASP A 126 14.61 8.76 5.04
CA ASP A 126 16.04 9.00 5.31
C ASP A 126 16.60 8.04 6.38
N ALA A 127 15.90 7.86 7.49
CA ALA A 127 16.32 6.93 8.54
C ALA A 127 16.45 5.48 8.05
N SER A 128 15.54 5.06 7.16
CA SER A 128 15.55 3.71 6.58
C SER A 128 16.73 3.46 5.64
N THR A 129 17.40 4.52 5.17
CA THR A 129 18.64 4.39 4.37
C THR A 129 19.83 3.86 5.17
N SER A 130 19.70 3.78 6.50
CA SER A 130 20.72 3.17 7.37
C SER A 130 20.75 1.65 7.33
N GLU A 131 19.72 1.00 6.75
CA GLU A 131 19.64 -0.44 6.62
C GLU A 131 20.56 -0.99 5.52
N GLY A 132 21.17 -2.17 5.73
CA GLY A 132 22.06 -2.81 4.77
C GLY A 132 21.45 -3.00 3.38
N HIS A 133 20.16 -3.36 3.33
CA HIS A 133 19.41 -3.54 2.08
C HIS A 133 19.41 -2.31 1.16
N PHE A 134 19.42 -1.11 1.73
CA PHE A 134 19.56 0.12 0.94
C PHE A 134 20.94 0.19 0.28
N TRP A 135 22.02 0.04 1.05
CA TRP A 135 23.40 0.15 0.56
C TRP A 135 23.73 -0.90 -0.50
N GLU A 136 23.33 -2.14 -0.27
CA GLU A 136 23.48 -3.24 -1.23
C GLU A 136 22.73 -2.96 -2.53
N THR A 137 21.49 -2.45 -2.44
CA THR A 137 20.69 -2.07 -3.60
C THR A 137 21.34 -0.95 -4.40
N ILE A 138 21.82 0.12 -3.75
CA ILE A 138 22.47 1.24 -4.44
C ILE A 138 23.76 0.78 -5.12
N ASN A 139 24.59 0.02 -4.42
CA ASN A 139 25.80 -0.54 -5.01
C ASN A 139 25.52 -1.43 -6.23
N ALA A 140 24.56 -2.35 -6.11
CA ALA A 140 24.18 -3.23 -7.20
C ALA A 140 23.56 -2.45 -8.38
N ALA A 141 22.73 -1.44 -8.11
CA ALA A 141 22.17 -0.58 -9.16
C ALA A 141 23.28 0.19 -9.92
N ALA A 142 24.28 0.71 -9.19
CA ALA A 142 25.44 1.39 -9.78
C ALA A 142 26.26 0.46 -10.69
N VAL A 143 26.46 -0.78 -10.27
CA VAL A 143 27.20 -1.81 -11.05
C VAL A 143 26.38 -2.27 -12.27
N LEU A 144 25.11 -2.58 -12.05
CA LEU A 144 24.24 -3.15 -13.08
C LEU A 144 23.71 -2.11 -14.07
N GLN A 145 23.75 -0.84 -13.76
CA GLN A 145 23.16 0.24 -14.59
C GLN A 145 21.74 -0.10 -15.03
N VAL A 146 20.81 0.02 -14.11
CA VAL A 146 19.39 -0.36 -14.27
C VAL A 146 18.45 0.85 -14.13
N PRO A 147 17.26 0.84 -14.72
CA PRO A 147 16.30 1.95 -14.66
C PRO A 147 15.60 2.01 -13.28
N LEU A 148 16.38 2.30 -12.23
CA LEU A 148 15.94 2.46 -10.86
C LEU A 148 15.94 3.94 -10.47
N ALA A 149 14.78 4.47 -10.07
CA ALA A 149 14.62 5.81 -9.53
C ALA A 149 14.31 5.74 -8.03
N VAL A 150 15.25 6.11 -7.18
CA VAL A 150 15.14 6.08 -5.71
C VAL A 150 14.81 7.47 -5.19
N PHE A 151 13.72 7.59 -4.40
CA PHE A 151 13.28 8.82 -3.75
C PHE A 151 13.48 8.69 -2.25
N VAL A 152 14.44 9.44 -1.70
CA VAL A 152 14.70 9.50 -0.27
C VAL A 152 13.99 10.72 0.30
N TRP A 153 12.95 10.49 1.10
CA TRP A 153 12.20 11.54 1.80
C TRP A 153 12.87 11.84 3.13
N ASP A 154 13.60 12.97 3.20
CA ASP A 154 14.39 13.38 4.38
C ASP A 154 13.63 14.44 5.18
N ASP A 155 12.98 14.03 6.27
CA ASP A 155 12.38 14.90 7.26
C ASP A 155 13.32 15.19 8.45
N GLY A 156 14.50 14.61 8.44
CA GLY A 156 15.55 14.80 9.44
C GLY A 156 15.41 13.91 10.69
N TYR A 157 14.47 12.97 10.69
CA TYR A 157 14.19 12.13 11.86
C TYR A 157 13.87 10.68 11.50
N GLY A 158 14.37 9.75 12.31
CA GLY A 158 13.86 8.37 12.37
C GLY A 158 12.96 8.22 13.57
N ILE A 159 11.64 8.38 13.40
CA ILE A 159 10.63 8.52 14.46
C ILE A 159 10.97 9.74 15.33
N SER A 160 11.76 9.56 16.40
CA SER A 160 12.21 10.61 17.33
C SER A 160 13.73 10.86 17.32
N VAL A 161 14.49 10.06 16.55
CA VAL A 161 15.95 10.14 16.53
C VAL A 161 16.40 11.05 15.39
N PRO A 162 17.12 12.16 15.69
CA PRO A 162 17.67 13.05 14.67
C PRO A 162 18.63 12.33 13.71
N LYS A 163 18.59 12.68 12.43
CA LYS A 163 19.36 12.02 11.36
C LYS A 163 20.88 11.99 11.58
N GLN A 164 21.43 12.94 12.31
CA GLN A 164 22.86 12.98 12.64
C GLN A 164 23.36 11.79 13.45
N PHE A 165 22.44 11.08 14.13
CA PHE A 165 22.75 9.85 14.87
C PHE A 165 22.50 8.58 14.04
N GLN A 166 22.05 8.72 12.80
CA GLN A 166 21.65 7.59 11.94
C GLN A 166 22.42 7.55 10.64
N THR A 167 22.72 8.71 10.04
CA THR A 167 23.32 8.81 8.71
C THR A 167 24.68 9.51 8.78
N ALA A 168 25.70 8.87 8.21
CA ALA A 168 27.04 9.47 8.08
C ALA A 168 26.95 10.84 7.41
N LYS A 169 27.72 11.82 7.92
CA LYS A 169 27.68 13.22 7.48
C LYS A 169 26.30 13.91 7.66
N GLY A 170 25.32 13.28 8.30
CA GLY A 170 23.96 13.78 8.42
C GLY A 170 23.23 13.96 7.06
N SER A 171 23.70 13.31 5.99
CA SER A 171 23.17 13.47 4.64
C SER A 171 23.46 12.24 3.81
N ILE A 172 22.43 11.59 3.30
CA ILE A 172 22.59 10.38 2.48
C ILE A 172 23.26 10.68 1.13
N SER A 173 22.96 11.79 0.48
CA SER A 173 23.63 12.18 -0.76
C SER A 173 25.14 12.44 -0.54
N ALA A 174 25.52 13.05 0.59
CA ALA A 174 26.92 13.23 0.92
C ALA A 174 27.64 11.94 1.31
N ALA A 175 26.92 10.98 1.92
CA ALA A 175 27.46 9.66 2.24
C ALA A 175 27.68 8.80 0.98
N LEU A 176 26.86 9.00 -0.05
CA LEU A 176 26.91 8.28 -1.34
C LEU A 176 27.79 8.97 -2.40
N GLU A 177 28.50 10.07 -2.07
CA GLU A 177 29.29 10.82 -3.06
C GLU A 177 30.31 9.94 -3.81
N GLY A 178 30.89 8.94 -3.13
CA GLY A 178 31.81 7.99 -3.76
C GLY A 178 31.15 6.98 -4.71
N MET A 179 29.82 6.93 -4.78
CA MET A 179 29.07 6.09 -5.74
C MET A 179 28.45 6.90 -6.87
N LYS A 180 28.68 8.20 -6.88
CA LYS A 180 28.15 9.09 -7.91
C LYS A 180 28.88 8.85 -9.22
N ARG A 181 28.10 8.78 -10.32
CA ARG A 181 28.66 8.65 -11.66
C ARG A 181 29.49 9.87 -12.05
N THR A 182 30.52 9.64 -12.85
CA THR A 182 31.30 10.67 -13.51
C THR A 182 31.16 10.54 -15.04
N GLU A 183 31.89 11.33 -15.81
CA GLU A 183 31.97 11.16 -17.27
C GLU A 183 32.71 9.87 -17.64
N GLU A 184 33.66 9.44 -16.83
CA GLU A 184 34.53 8.30 -17.09
C GLU A 184 34.08 7.00 -16.40
N GLU A 185 33.34 7.12 -15.28
CA GLU A 185 32.97 5.97 -14.44
C GLU A 185 31.45 5.82 -14.28
N SER A 186 30.97 4.59 -14.39
CA SER A 186 29.60 4.26 -14.06
C SER A 186 29.31 4.46 -12.58
N GLY A 187 28.07 4.76 -12.25
CA GLY A 187 27.64 5.02 -10.88
C GLY A 187 26.15 5.39 -10.86
N ILE A 188 25.71 6.08 -9.83
CA ILE A 188 24.35 6.61 -9.73
C ILE A 188 24.32 8.11 -10.00
N GLN A 189 23.27 8.60 -10.65
CA GLN A 189 23.04 10.03 -10.73
C GLN A 189 22.33 10.50 -9.47
N ILE A 190 22.88 11.50 -8.78
CA ILE A 190 22.32 12.04 -7.53
C ILE A 190 21.78 13.43 -7.77
N TYR A 191 20.51 13.64 -7.44
CA TYR A 191 19.85 14.93 -7.38
C TYR A 191 19.55 15.30 -5.93
N LYS A 192 19.72 16.55 -5.59
CA LYS A 192 19.44 17.10 -4.28
C LYS A 192 18.44 18.24 -4.42
N VAL A 193 17.27 18.08 -3.84
CA VAL A 193 16.15 19.02 -3.97
C VAL A 193 15.47 19.24 -2.62
N LYS A 194 14.69 20.31 -2.51
CA LYS A 194 13.93 20.63 -1.31
C LYS A 194 12.48 20.16 -1.43
N GLY A 195 11.92 19.57 -0.39
CA GLY A 195 10.55 19.03 -0.38
C GLY A 195 9.45 20.08 -0.53
N TRP A 196 9.77 21.34 -0.28
CA TRP A 196 8.88 22.48 -0.46
C TRP A 196 9.04 23.19 -1.81
N ASP A 197 10.09 22.90 -2.59
CA ASP A 197 10.33 23.47 -3.93
C ASP A 197 9.70 22.58 -5.00
N TYR A 198 8.42 22.83 -5.30
CA TYR A 198 7.68 22.06 -6.29
C TYR A 198 8.28 22.14 -7.70
N ALA A 199 8.68 23.34 -8.14
CA ALA A 199 9.22 23.54 -9.47
C ALA A 199 10.58 22.83 -9.63
N GLY A 200 11.50 23.04 -8.69
CA GLY A 200 12.81 22.38 -8.69
C GLY A 200 12.71 20.86 -8.59
N MET A 201 11.74 20.32 -7.82
CA MET A 201 11.47 18.89 -7.81
C MET A 201 10.97 18.39 -9.18
N CYS A 202 10.08 19.13 -9.85
CA CYS A 202 9.59 18.72 -11.17
C CYS A 202 10.72 18.67 -12.20
N GLU A 203 11.59 19.67 -12.23
CA GLU A 203 12.75 19.72 -13.16
C GLU A 203 13.71 18.56 -12.92
N ALA A 204 14.13 18.36 -11.65
CA ALA A 204 15.03 17.26 -11.30
C ALA A 204 14.43 15.87 -11.59
N PHE A 205 13.13 15.68 -11.30
CA PHE A 205 12.46 14.40 -11.55
C PHE A 205 12.28 14.15 -13.06
N GLU A 206 11.96 15.17 -13.85
CA GLU A 206 11.86 15.03 -15.31
C GLU A 206 13.20 14.61 -15.91
N GLU A 207 14.27 15.30 -15.58
CA GLU A 207 15.61 14.97 -16.05
C GLU A 207 16.04 13.57 -15.60
N GLY A 208 15.98 13.30 -14.30
CA GLY A 208 16.49 12.04 -13.75
C GLY A 208 15.67 10.81 -14.17
N ILE A 209 14.34 10.91 -14.21
CA ILE A 209 13.50 9.80 -14.68
C ILE A 209 13.68 9.58 -16.18
N GLY A 210 13.83 10.66 -16.96
CA GLY A 210 14.21 10.58 -18.37
C GLY A 210 15.53 9.83 -18.55
N LEU A 211 16.56 10.18 -17.78
CA LEU A 211 17.85 9.51 -17.79
C LEU A 211 17.75 8.02 -17.44
N ALA A 212 16.98 7.68 -16.40
CA ALA A 212 16.76 6.29 -16.02
C ALA A 212 16.04 5.50 -17.10
N ARG A 213 15.00 6.07 -17.69
CA ARG A 213 14.19 5.41 -18.74
C ARG A 213 14.96 5.21 -20.04
N GLU A 214 15.63 6.26 -20.53
CA GLU A 214 16.27 6.23 -21.83
C GLU A 214 17.61 5.49 -21.82
N LYS A 215 18.41 5.72 -20.76
CA LYS A 215 19.81 5.25 -20.69
C LYS A 215 20.04 4.14 -19.66
N HIS A 216 19.01 3.75 -18.87
CA HIS A 216 19.13 2.80 -17.78
C HIS A 216 20.18 3.19 -16.73
N ILE A 217 20.38 4.49 -16.53
CA ILE A 217 21.25 5.01 -15.47
C ILE A 217 20.41 5.11 -14.20
N PRO A 218 20.81 4.46 -13.09
CA PRO A 218 20.10 4.58 -11.83
C PRO A 218 20.22 6.00 -11.26
N VAL A 219 19.12 6.50 -10.68
CA VAL A 219 19.03 7.84 -10.14
C VAL A 219 18.60 7.82 -8.68
N LEU A 220 19.11 8.74 -7.89
CA LEU A 220 18.68 8.97 -6.52
C LEU A 220 18.31 10.43 -6.34
N PHE A 221 17.09 10.67 -5.88
CA PHE A 221 16.58 11.98 -5.50
C PHE A 221 16.60 12.08 -3.97
N HIS A 222 17.52 12.88 -3.43
CA HIS A 222 17.55 13.24 -2.01
C HIS A 222 16.65 14.45 -1.82
N VAL A 223 15.42 14.22 -1.37
CA VAL A 223 14.44 15.27 -1.11
C VAL A 223 14.57 15.69 0.34
N GLU A 224 15.31 16.77 0.58
CA GLU A 224 15.57 17.33 1.91
C GLU A 224 14.43 18.24 2.38
N GLU A 225 14.40 18.48 3.69
CA GLU A 225 13.44 19.40 4.31
C GLU A 225 11.98 19.02 4.06
N VAL A 226 11.70 17.72 4.02
CA VAL A 226 10.32 17.21 4.07
C VAL A 226 9.75 17.47 5.45
N THR A 227 8.50 17.92 5.52
CA THR A 227 7.82 18.22 6.78
C THR A 227 6.80 17.14 7.14
N GLN A 228 6.61 16.92 8.44
CA GLN A 228 5.55 16.07 8.98
C GLN A 228 4.76 16.84 10.06
N PRO A 229 3.84 17.76 9.68
CA PRO A 229 3.17 18.66 10.62
C PRO A 229 2.35 17.96 11.71
N GLN A 230 1.97 16.70 11.50
CA GLN A 230 1.26 15.87 12.47
C GLN A 230 2.15 14.85 13.19
N GLY A 231 3.46 14.91 12.97
CA GLY A 231 4.45 13.98 13.51
C GLY A 231 4.49 12.64 12.78
N HIS A 232 5.35 11.75 13.26
CA HIS A 232 5.61 10.45 12.63
C HIS A 232 4.39 9.50 12.69
N SER A 233 3.70 9.47 13.83
CA SER A 233 2.52 8.63 14.06
C SER A 233 1.61 9.24 15.12
N THR A 234 0.37 8.73 15.19
CA THR A 234 -0.61 9.16 16.19
C THR A 234 -0.29 8.70 17.62
N SER A 235 0.65 7.78 17.80
CA SER A 235 1.02 7.22 19.10
C SER A 235 2.02 8.07 19.89
N GLY A 236 2.62 9.08 19.28
CA GLY A 236 3.64 9.92 19.90
C GLY A 236 3.53 11.38 19.50
N SER A 237 3.55 12.27 20.51
CA SER A 237 3.59 13.70 20.25
C SER A 237 5.01 14.10 19.85
N HIS A 238 5.16 14.74 18.72
CA HIS A 238 6.45 15.23 18.21
C HIS A 238 6.97 16.42 18.99
N GLU A 239 6.13 17.09 19.75
CA GLU A 239 6.52 18.15 20.70
C GLU A 239 7.43 17.63 21.83
N ARG A 240 7.50 16.31 22.04
CA ARG A 240 8.38 15.71 23.06
C ARG A 240 9.85 15.66 22.63
N TYR A 241 10.14 15.71 21.34
CA TYR A 241 11.51 15.54 20.81
C TYR A 241 11.93 16.60 19.80
N LYS A 242 11.00 17.38 19.24
CA LYS A 242 11.29 18.53 18.38
C LYS A 242 11.25 19.82 19.20
N SER A 243 12.16 20.76 18.92
CA SER A 243 12.11 22.08 19.53
C SER A 243 10.94 22.91 19.00
N SER A 244 10.54 23.95 19.73
CA SER A 244 9.49 24.87 19.32
C SER A 244 9.80 25.52 17.98
N GLU A 245 11.05 25.93 17.77
CA GLU A 245 11.52 26.55 16.54
C GLU A 245 11.42 25.58 15.35
N ARG A 246 11.73 24.29 15.58
CA ARG A 246 11.58 23.26 14.55
C ARG A 246 10.10 23.05 14.18
N LEU A 247 9.22 23.04 15.16
CA LEU A 247 7.78 22.87 14.93
C LEU A 247 7.16 24.08 14.19
N GLU A 248 7.61 25.29 14.50
CA GLU A 248 7.20 26.50 13.78
C GLU A 248 7.72 26.49 12.35
N TRP A 249 8.98 26.12 12.16
CA TRP A 249 9.55 25.95 10.83
C TRP A 249 8.79 24.92 9.99
N GLU A 250 8.43 23.77 10.54
CA GLU A 250 7.64 22.74 9.82
C GLU A 250 6.26 23.25 9.39
N LYS A 251 5.64 24.13 10.17
CA LYS A 251 4.36 24.75 9.79
C LYS A 251 4.54 25.77 8.66
N GLU A 252 5.57 26.58 8.73
CA GLU A 252 5.87 27.59 7.72
C GLU A 252 6.30 26.96 6.39
N TRP A 253 7.12 25.91 6.46
CA TRP A 253 7.71 25.24 5.30
C TRP A 253 6.97 23.96 4.89
N ASP A 254 5.74 23.79 5.36
CA ASP A 254 4.88 22.70 4.90
C ASP A 254 4.70 22.76 3.39
N GLY A 255 4.84 21.60 2.72
CA GLY A 255 4.77 21.51 1.27
C GLY A 255 3.47 22.02 0.66
N LEU A 256 2.32 21.89 1.37
CA LEU A 256 1.04 22.45 0.91
C LEU A 256 1.01 23.97 1.06
N VAL A 257 1.59 24.52 2.12
CA VAL A 257 1.71 25.98 2.33
C VAL A 257 2.57 26.57 1.23
N LYS A 258 3.76 26.04 1.00
CA LYS A 258 4.67 26.54 -0.05
C LYS A 258 4.12 26.35 -1.46
N MET A 259 3.41 25.26 -1.73
CA MET A 259 2.71 25.07 -3.00
C MET A 259 1.63 26.13 -3.23
N LYS A 260 0.85 26.45 -2.20
CA LYS A 260 -0.15 27.53 -2.24
C LYS A 260 0.50 28.89 -2.53
N GLU A 261 1.56 29.23 -1.81
CA GLU A 261 2.32 30.47 -2.03
C GLU A 261 2.87 30.56 -3.46
N TRP A 262 3.44 29.46 -3.96
CA TRP A 262 3.98 29.38 -5.32
C TRP A 262 2.90 29.57 -6.39
N LEU A 263 1.73 28.93 -6.25
CA LEU A 263 0.62 29.07 -7.19
C LEU A 263 0.09 30.51 -7.23
N LEU A 264 -0.05 31.15 -6.07
CA LEU A 264 -0.52 32.54 -5.96
C LEU A 264 0.49 33.51 -6.55
N SER A 265 1.79 33.38 -6.21
CA SER A 265 2.84 34.27 -6.68
C SER A 265 3.07 34.23 -8.20
N ASN A 266 2.80 33.07 -8.81
CA ASN A 266 2.90 32.87 -10.25
C ASN A 266 1.56 33.11 -11.00
N GLY A 267 0.51 33.54 -10.31
CA GLY A 267 -0.78 33.82 -10.92
C GLY A 267 -1.48 32.59 -11.55
N LEU A 268 -1.15 31.40 -11.07
CA LEU A 268 -1.68 30.13 -11.58
C LEU A 268 -3.01 29.74 -10.96
N ALA A 269 -3.35 30.32 -9.81
CA ALA A 269 -4.64 30.17 -9.15
C ALA A 269 -4.95 31.38 -8.27
N SER A 270 -6.21 31.65 -7.99
CA SER A 270 -6.67 32.62 -7.00
C SER A 270 -6.76 32.01 -5.61
N ALA A 271 -6.78 32.83 -4.57
CA ALA A 271 -6.93 32.38 -3.20
C ALA A 271 -8.28 31.66 -2.97
N SER A 272 -9.36 32.11 -3.63
CA SER A 272 -10.68 31.48 -3.54
C SER A 272 -10.70 30.07 -4.18
N GLU A 273 -10.10 29.90 -5.35
CA GLU A 273 -9.99 28.58 -5.99
C GLU A 273 -9.23 27.57 -5.12
N LEU A 274 -8.12 27.99 -4.50
CA LEU A 274 -7.34 27.12 -3.61
C LEU A 274 -8.11 26.75 -2.34
N GLU A 275 -8.89 27.70 -1.79
CA GLU A 275 -9.74 27.42 -0.63
C GLU A 275 -10.88 26.45 -0.99
N GLU A 276 -11.54 26.63 -2.13
CA GLU A 276 -12.55 25.69 -2.64
C GLU A 276 -11.99 24.28 -2.86
N ILE A 277 -10.77 24.16 -3.39
CA ILE A 277 -10.08 22.88 -3.55
C ILE A 277 -9.86 22.23 -2.18
N ALA A 278 -9.39 22.98 -1.19
CA ALA A 278 -9.13 22.47 0.15
C ALA A 278 -10.42 21.98 0.84
N ILE A 279 -11.52 22.76 0.71
CA ILE A 279 -12.84 22.37 1.23
C ILE A 279 -13.33 21.09 0.56
N ARG A 280 -13.34 21.03 -0.77
CA ARG A 280 -13.77 19.84 -1.53
C ARG A 280 -12.93 18.61 -1.19
N ALA A 281 -11.63 18.75 -1.04
CA ALA A 281 -10.74 17.64 -0.67
C ALA A 281 -11.09 17.09 0.73
N LYS A 282 -11.36 17.98 1.69
CA LYS A 282 -11.74 17.60 3.05
C LYS A 282 -13.11 16.92 3.11
N GLU A 283 -14.08 17.45 2.37
CA GLU A 283 -15.42 16.87 2.25
C GLU A 283 -15.37 15.52 1.52
N GLY A 284 -14.59 15.43 0.42
CA GLY A 284 -14.37 14.21 -0.33
C GLY A 284 -13.75 13.12 0.53
N ALA A 285 -12.71 13.40 1.31
CA ALA A 285 -12.11 12.44 2.23
C ALA A 285 -13.10 11.92 3.28
N LYS A 286 -13.97 12.82 3.81
CA LYS A 286 -15.04 12.43 4.74
C LYS A 286 -16.09 11.55 4.06
N ALA A 287 -16.52 11.92 2.86
CA ALA A 287 -17.50 11.15 2.09
C ALA A 287 -16.96 9.74 1.75
N SER A 288 -15.71 9.64 1.30
CA SER A 288 -15.04 8.37 1.02
C SER A 288 -14.99 7.45 2.25
N ARG A 289 -14.66 8.02 3.42
CA ARG A 289 -14.67 7.26 4.69
C ARG A 289 -16.06 6.72 5.02
N ASP A 290 -17.07 7.57 4.93
CA ASP A 290 -18.45 7.23 5.32
C ASP A 290 -19.06 6.22 4.32
N SER A 291 -18.75 6.35 3.02
CA SER A 291 -19.14 5.40 1.97
C SER A 291 -18.51 4.03 2.21
N ALA A 292 -17.21 3.95 2.34
CA ALA A 292 -16.48 2.71 2.59
C ALA A 292 -16.97 1.99 3.85
N TRP A 293 -17.24 2.73 4.94
CA TRP A 293 -17.78 2.15 6.17
C TRP A 293 -19.19 1.58 5.98
N LYS A 294 -20.04 2.31 5.27
CA LYS A 294 -21.41 1.86 4.95
C LYS A 294 -21.38 0.57 4.11
N GLU A 295 -20.57 0.55 3.07
CA GLU A 295 -20.45 -0.62 2.17
C GLU A 295 -19.85 -1.84 2.89
N TYR A 296 -18.89 -1.64 3.77
CA TYR A 296 -18.35 -2.69 4.63
C TYR A 296 -19.40 -3.29 5.58
N LEU A 297 -20.25 -2.44 6.19
CA LEU A 297 -21.23 -2.89 7.18
C LEU A 297 -22.50 -3.47 6.57
N GLU A 298 -22.92 -3.06 5.39
CA GLU A 298 -24.21 -3.45 4.82
C GLU A 298 -24.39 -4.97 4.68
N PRO A 299 -23.44 -5.73 4.11
CA PRO A 299 -23.55 -7.20 4.06
C PRO A 299 -23.60 -7.81 5.46
N LEU A 300 -22.87 -7.28 6.43
CA LEU A 300 -22.84 -7.78 7.80
C LEU A 300 -24.16 -7.53 8.53
N ARG A 301 -24.81 -6.39 8.27
CA ARG A 301 -26.17 -6.11 8.79
C ARG A 301 -27.20 -7.07 8.23
N GLN A 302 -27.13 -7.38 6.94
CA GLN A 302 -28.03 -8.37 6.31
C GLN A 302 -27.85 -9.74 6.94
N LEU A 303 -26.62 -10.19 7.18
CA LEU A 303 -26.33 -11.43 7.88
C LEU A 303 -26.85 -11.42 9.33
N SER A 304 -26.68 -10.27 10.03
CA SER A 304 -27.19 -10.10 11.40
C SER A 304 -28.71 -10.16 11.45
N ASN A 305 -29.41 -9.49 10.53
CA ASN A 305 -30.86 -9.52 10.46
C ASN A 305 -31.39 -10.95 10.18
N HIS A 306 -30.72 -11.68 9.30
CA HIS A 306 -31.07 -13.08 9.04
C HIS A 306 -30.82 -13.97 10.27
N ALA A 307 -29.72 -13.78 10.97
CA ALA A 307 -29.45 -14.49 12.24
C ALA A 307 -30.51 -14.21 13.30
N VAL A 308 -30.95 -12.95 13.44
CA VAL A 308 -32.00 -12.54 14.36
C VAL A 308 -33.34 -13.23 14.00
N ALA A 309 -33.70 -13.31 12.72
CA ALA A 309 -34.90 -13.98 12.29
C ALA A 309 -34.89 -15.48 12.68
N LEU A 310 -33.79 -16.17 12.38
CA LEU A 310 -33.63 -17.59 12.75
C LEU A 310 -33.61 -17.80 14.27
N LEU A 311 -33.03 -16.91 15.05
CA LEU A 311 -33.05 -16.94 16.51
C LEU A 311 -34.48 -16.81 17.05
N LYS A 312 -35.28 -15.88 16.52
CA LYS A 312 -36.70 -15.69 16.92
C LYS A 312 -37.54 -16.92 16.58
N GLU A 313 -37.36 -17.50 15.40
CA GLU A 313 -38.04 -18.74 15.01
C GLU A 313 -37.68 -19.89 15.95
N THR A 314 -36.41 -20.05 16.30
CA THR A 314 -35.93 -21.07 17.22
C THR A 314 -36.47 -20.84 18.63
N THR A 315 -36.49 -19.60 19.12
CA THR A 315 -37.04 -19.23 20.43
C THR A 315 -38.52 -19.62 20.56
N ALA A 316 -39.29 -19.49 19.49
CA ALA A 316 -40.70 -19.84 19.51
C ALA A 316 -40.95 -21.35 19.69
N VAL A 317 -40.01 -22.22 19.33
CA VAL A 317 -40.15 -23.69 19.40
C VAL A 317 -39.37 -24.33 20.54
N VAL A 318 -38.45 -23.65 21.18
CA VAL A 318 -37.61 -24.12 22.31
C VAL A 318 -38.08 -23.47 23.62
N ALA A 319 -39.24 -23.90 24.11
CA ALA A 319 -39.91 -23.23 25.24
C ALA A 319 -39.11 -23.22 26.56
N HIS A 320 -38.28 -24.27 26.86
CA HIS A 320 -37.55 -24.39 28.09
C HIS A 320 -36.30 -23.47 28.19
N LYS A 321 -35.90 -22.80 27.12
CA LYS A 321 -34.75 -21.86 27.01
C LYS A 321 -35.15 -20.52 26.39
N GLN A 322 -36.42 -20.18 26.46
CA GLN A 322 -36.95 -19.00 25.78
C GLN A 322 -36.34 -17.71 26.25
N ASP A 323 -36.14 -17.58 27.57
CA ASP A 323 -35.56 -16.35 28.17
C ASP A 323 -34.10 -16.15 27.73
N GLU A 324 -33.26 -17.20 27.85
CA GLU A 324 -31.87 -17.14 27.43
C GLU A 324 -31.70 -16.89 25.93
N LEU A 325 -32.57 -17.47 25.08
CA LEU A 325 -32.57 -17.23 23.63
C LEU A 325 -33.00 -15.80 23.31
N ASN A 326 -34.02 -15.24 24.02
CA ASN A 326 -34.43 -13.85 23.87
C ASN A 326 -33.31 -12.87 24.25
N GLU A 327 -32.52 -13.18 25.28
CA GLU A 327 -31.34 -12.37 25.63
C GLU A 327 -30.35 -12.30 24.46
N LEU A 328 -30.09 -13.41 23.74
CA LEU A 328 -29.22 -13.45 22.59
C LEU A 328 -29.79 -12.67 21.39
N VAL A 329 -31.12 -12.73 21.17
CA VAL A 329 -31.81 -11.89 20.18
C VAL A 329 -31.58 -10.42 20.48
N ASN A 330 -31.86 -10.00 21.72
CA ASN A 330 -31.71 -8.62 22.15
C ASN A 330 -30.24 -8.14 22.07
N GLU A 331 -29.29 -9.01 22.43
CA GLU A 331 -27.84 -8.70 22.30
C GLU A 331 -27.46 -8.41 20.84
N LEU A 332 -27.92 -9.24 19.88
CA LEU A 332 -27.60 -9.06 18.47
C LEU A 332 -28.34 -7.86 17.86
N GLU A 333 -29.61 -7.66 18.16
CA GLU A 333 -30.39 -6.48 17.70
C GLU A 333 -29.82 -5.17 18.26
N GLY A 334 -29.34 -5.18 19.50
CA GLY A 334 -28.71 -4.04 20.14
C GLY A 334 -27.29 -3.71 19.61
N THR A 335 -26.69 -4.59 18.82
CA THR A 335 -25.34 -4.41 18.30
C THR A 335 -25.36 -3.44 17.12
N ARG A 336 -24.90 -2.20 17.34
CA ARG A 336 -24.95 -1.11 16.35
C ARG A 336 -24.15 -1.39 15.07
N SER A 337 -23.02 -2.08 15.20
CA SER A 337 -22.11 -2.40 14.08
C SER A 337 -21.68 -3.87 14.21
N PRO A 338 -22.55 -4.83 13.84
CA PRO A 338 -22.29 -6.24 14.01
C PRO A 338 -21.14 -6.68 13.07
N LEU A 339 -20.18 -7.40 13.63
CA LEU A 339 -19.13 -8.07 12.86
C LEU A 339 -19.48 -9.55 12.71
N ARG A 340 -18.90 -10.23 11.72
CA ARG A 340 -19.11 -11.67 11.49
C ARG A 340 -18.85 -12.50 12.76
N ARG A 341 -17.82 -12.14 13.55
CA ARG A 341 -17.50 -12.80 14.82
C ARG A 341 -18.63 -12.69 15.86
N ASP A 342 -19.33 -11.56 15.91
CA ASP A 342 -20.41 -11.34 16.86
C ASP A 342 -21.62 -12.22 16.50
N ILE A 343 -21.94 -12.27 15.22
CA ILE A 343 -23.00 -13.15 14.69
C ILE A 343 -22.68 -14.62 15.00
N LEU A 344 -21.47 -15.09 14.63
CA LEU A 344 -21.03 -16.46 14.88
C LEU A 344 -21.06 -16.82 16.38
N ARG A 345 -20.59 -15.91 17.24
CA ARG A 345 -20.60 -16.13 18.70
C ARG A 345 -22.01 -16.32 19.24
N ILE A 346 -22.95 -15.49 18.81
CA ILE A 346 -24.35 -15.56 19.24
C ILE A 346 -25.03 -16.81 18.73
N LEU A 347 -24.87 -17.13 17.44
CA LEU A 347 -25.40 -18.36 16.85
C LEU A 347 -24.86 -19.60 17.58
N TYR A 348 -23.56 -19.65 17.88
CA TYR A 348 -22.96 -20.77 18.60
C TYR A 348 -23.55 -20.93 20.01
N ARG A 349 -23.70 -19.83 20.77
CA ARG A 349 -24.33 -19.86 22.10
C ARG A 349 -25.79 -20.35 22.01
N ALA A 350 -26.56 -19.89 21.04
CA ALA A 350 -27.92 -20.34 20.81
C ALA A 350 -28.01 -21.84 20.51
N ILE A 351 -27.12 -22.35 19.65
CA ILE A 351 -27.02 -23.78 19.32
C ILE A 351 -26.73 -24.62 20.58
N GLN A 352 -25.87 -24.12 21.49
CA GLN A 352 -25.56 -24.81 22.75
C GLN A 352 -26.72 -24.83 23.75
N LEU A 353 -27.62 -23.85 23.69
CA LEU A 353 -28.83 -23.79 24.52
C LEU A 353 -29.94 -24.72 24.02
N CYS A 354 -29.89 -25.17 22.77
CA CYS A 354 -30.90 -26.04 22.17
C CYS A 354 -30.51 -27.52 22.35
N ASP A 355 -31.09 -28.20 23.33
CA ASP A 355 -30.84 -29.65 23.57
C ASP A 355 -31.35 -30.53 22.43
N ASP A 356 -32.38 -30.09 21.71
CA ASP A 356 -32.96 -30.78 20.54
C ASP A 356 -32.26 -30.34 19.24
N THR A 357 -31.56 -31.27 18.62
CA THR A 357 -30.80 -31.00 17.38
C THR A 357 -31.70 -30.68 16.17
N GLU A 358 -32.94 -31.17 16.11
CA GLU A 358 -33.85 -30.85 14.99
C GLU A 358 -34.36 -29.41 15.06
N LYS A 359 -34.71 -28.93 16.25
CA LYS A 359 -35.18 -27.55 16.45
C LYS A 359 -34.12 -26.49 16.21
N ALA A 360 -32.83 -26.85 16.31
CA ALA A 360 -31.68 -25.95 16.01
C ALA A 360 -31.08 -26.20 14.64
N SER A 361 -31.70 -26.99 13.77
CA SER A 361 -31.10 -27.38 12.45
C SER A 361 -30.77 -26.16 11.58
N SER A 362 -31.73 -25.24 11.43
CA SER A 362 -31.55 -24.03 10.63
C SER A 362 -30.43 -23.11 11.18
N LEU A 363 -30.32 -22.97 12.51
CA LEU A 363 -29.22 -22.22 13.16
C LEU A 363 -27.88 -22.90 12.89
N LYS A 364 -27.81 -24.25 13.00
CA LYS A 364 -26.60 -25.03 12.74
C LYS A 364 -26.16 -24.92 11.29
N GLU A 365 -27.09 -25.04 10.36
CA GLU A 365 -26.80 -24.90 8.93
C GLU A 365 -26.30 -23.51 8.60
N PHE A 366 -26.99 -22.46 9.06
CA PHE A 366 -26.55 -21.08 8.84
C PHE A 366 -25.19 -20.80 9.48
N TYR A 367 -24.96 -21.26 10.71
CA TYR A 367 -23.64 -21.13 11.39
C TYR A 367 -22.53 -21.79 10.56
N GLN A 368 -22.73 -23.02 10.06
CA GLN A 368 -21.75 -23.74 9.27
C GLN A 368 -21.48 -23.05 7.93
N ASN A 369 -22.54 -22.63 7.25
CA ASN A 369 -22.44 -21.91 5.98
C ASN A 369 -21.65 -20.60 6.15
N LEU A 370 -21.96 -19.82 7.20
CA LEU A 370 -21.28 -18.57 7.52
C LEU A 370 -19.80 -18.79 7.86
N LYS A 371 -19.48 -19.90 8.54
CA LYS A 371 -18.11 -20.31 8.86
C LYS A 371 -17.33 -20.72 7.60
N LEU A 372 -17.91 -21.53 6.73
CA LEU A 372 -17.32 -21.97 5.46
C LEU A 372 -17.11 -20.77 4.52
N GLU A 373 -18.11 -19.89 4.42
CA GLU A 373 -17.98 -18.65 3.65
C GLU A 373 -16.83 -17.78 4.19
N GLY A 374 -16.74 -17.63 5.52
CA GLY A 374 -15.64 -16.91 6.16
C GLY A 374 -14.27 -17.52 5.83
N GLN A 375 -14.15 -18.84 5.88
CA GLN A 375 -12.92 -19.54 5.47
C GLN A 375 -12.57 -19.23 4.01
N ARG A 376 -13.54 -19.31 3.10
CA ARG A 376 -13.35 -19.03 1.68
C ARG A 376 -12.90 -17.57 1.47
N ILE A 377 -13.58 -16.59 2.07
CA ILE A 377 -13.28 -15.17 1.92
C ILE A 377 -11.87 -14.85 2.44
N TYR A 378 -11.52 -15.32 3.63
CA TYR A 378 -10.25 -14.96 4.29
C TYR A 378 -9.07 -15.87 3.91
N SER A 379 -9.29 -17.01 3.26
CA SER A 379 -8.24 -17.90 2.73
C SER A 379 -7.99 -17.73 1.24
N SER A 380 -8.90 -17.10 0.49
CA SER A 380 -8.75 -16.84 -0.95
C SER A 380 -7.53 -15.96 -1.21
N TYR A 381 -6.91 -16.14 -2.36
CA TYR A 381 -5.74 -15.38 -2.81
C TYR A 381 -4.47 -15.52 -1.93
N LEU A 382 -4.46 -16.43 -0.96
CA LEU A 382 -3.25 -16.79 -0.22
C LEU A 382 -2.41 -17.83 -0.97
N TYR A 383 -3.06 -18.63 -1.80
CA TYR A 383 -2.44 -19.69 -2.59
C TYR A 383 -2.92 -19.61 -4.03
N ASP A 384 -2.04 -19.93 -4.96
CA ASP A 384 -2.45 -20.22 -6.33
C ASP A 384 -3.10 -21.62 -6.38
N GLU A 385 -4.38 -21.70 -6.69
CA GLU A 385 -5.13 -22.93 -6.87
C GLU A 385 -5.23 -23.36 -8.34
N GLY A 386 -4.71 -22.53 -9.25
CA GLY A 386 -4.70 -22.75 -10.69
C GLY A 386 -3.81 -23.90 -11.12
N PRO A 387 -3.73 -24.20 -12.42
CA PRO A 387 -2.90 -25.29 -12.95
C PRO A 387 -1.40 -25.07 -12.72
N LYS A 388 -0.99 -23.82 -12.53
CA LYS A 388 0.42 -23.42 -12.26
C LYS A 388 0.79 -23.38 -10.77
N SER A 389 -0.11 -23.82 -9.89
CA SER A 389 0.15 -23.88 -8.44
C SER A 389 1.42 -24.68 -8.13
N ALA A 390 2.22 -24.18 -7.21
CA ALA A 390 3.43 -24.88 -6.71
C ALA A 390 3.09 -26.29 -6.18
N LEU A 391 1.86 -26.51 -5.67
CA LEU A 391 1.41 -27.81 -5.20
C LEU A 391 1.16 -28.82 -6.34
N LYS A 392 1.12 -28.36 -7.59
CA LYS A 392 0.88 -29.17 -8.78
C LYS A 392 2.15 -29.42 -9.60
N VAL A 393 3.28 -28.89 -9.15
CA VAL A 393 4.59 -29.13 -9.80
C VAL A 393 4.93 -30.60 -9.75
N GLN A 394 5.15 -31.22 -10.92
CA GLN A 394 5.57 -32.61 -11.01
C GLN A 394 7.03 -32.74 -10.61
N ALA A 395 7.33 -33.79 -9.85
CA ALA A 395 8.72 -34.10 -9.54
C ALA A 395 9.49 -34.48 -10.83
N VAL A 396 10.63 -33.82 -11.05
CA VAL A 396 11.53 -34.14 -12.16
C VAL A 396 12.62 -35.07 -11.65
N ALA A 397 12.74 -36.26 -12.24
CA ALA A 397 13.81 -37.18 -11.89
C ALA A 397 15.18 -36.56 -12.23
N PRO A 398 16.20 -36.70 -11.35
CA PRO A 398 17.54 -36.21 -11.63
C PRO A 398 18.14 -36.97 -12.81
N GLN A 399 18.78 -36.23 -13.71
CA GLN A 399 19.63 -36.81 -14.74
C GLN A 399 21.08 -36.79 -14.25
N PHE A 400 21.67 -37.96 -14.13
CA PHE A 400 23.08 -38.07 -13.77
C PHE A 400 23.90 -37.99 -15.06
N LEU A 401 24.90 -37.09 -15.09
CA LEU A 401 25.90 -37.07 -16.13
C LEU A 401 26.87 -38.23 -15.81
N GLU A 402 27.15 -39.08 -16.81
CA GLU A 402 28.16 -40.14 -16.72
C GLU A 402 29.56 -39.53 -16.70
#